data_8ea8232b0ab4fc60633813de7d395866
#
_entry.id   8ea8232b0ab4fc60633813de7d395866
#
_cell.length_a   1.000
_cell.length_b   1.000
_cell.length_c   1.000
_cell.angle_alpha   90.00
_cell.angle_beta   90.00
_cell.angle_gamma   90.00
#
_symmetry.space_group_name_H-M   'P 1'
#
loop_
_entity.id
_entity.type
_entity.pdbx_description
1 polymer ?
#
loop_
_entity_poly.entity_id
_entity_poly.type
_entity_poly.pdbx_seq_one_letter_code
_entity_poly.pdbx_strand_id
1 'polypeptide(L)'
;MYLGNKLKDPGGITLGGVKIDISKIKTPCYFISTIEDHIAPWKSTYMGARLPSGPTKFVLGGSGHIAGIVNPPAANKYGYWTNDATDGNLPESPDDFLAGATQHAGSWWTHWHQWVTSLPGGSAKVPARDPNKGPLKALEDAPGSYVKFRLDAQKES
;
A
#
# COMPACT_ATOMS: atom_id res chain seq x y z
N MET A 1 -11.37 7.07 -16.05
CA MET A 1 -11.02 7.23 -14.63
C MET A 1 -10.43 8.59 -14.35
N TYR A 2 -9.29 8.95 -14.91
CA TYR A 2 -8.52 10.15 -14.54
C TYR A 2 -9.30 11.48 -14.68
N LEU A 3 -9.78 11.85 -15.87
CA LEU A 3 -10.46 13.14 -16.10
C LEU A 3 -11.78 13.30 -15.33
N GLY A 4 -12.58 12.24 -15.26
CA GLY A 4 -13.91 12.32 -14.65
C GLY A 4 -13.94 12.00 -13.17
N ASN A 5 -12.85 11.48 -12.62
CA ASN A 5 -12.74 11.00 -11.21
C ASN A 5 -13.95 10.16 -10.72
N LYS A 6 -14.59 9.43 -11.64
CA LYS A 6 -15.85 8.72 -11.37
C LYS A 6 -15.68 7.47 -10.49
N LEU A 7 -14.44 7.00 -10.28
CA LEU A 7 -14.20 5.84 -9.44
C LEU A 7 -14.59 6.08 -7.97
N LYS A 8 -14.53 7.33 -7.50
CA LYS A 8 -14.95 7.71 -6.15
C LYS A 8 -16.47 7.63 -5.93
N ASP A 9 -17.25 7.67 -7.02
CA ASP A 9 -18.71 7.70 -6.96
C ASP A 9 -19.25 6.25 -7.04
N PRO A 10 -20.13 5.81 -6.13
CA PRO A 10 -20.72 4.48 -6.21
C PRO A 10 -21.41 4.22 -7.56
N GLY A 11 -20.93 3.23 -8.29
CA GLY A 11 -21.46 2.92 -9.63
C GLY A 11 -21.06 3.91 -10.71
N GLY A 12 -20.18 4.87 -10.46
CA GLY A 12 -19.71 5.87 -11.44
C GLY A 12 -18.91 5.25 -12.61
N ILE A 13 -18.40 4.02 -12.44
CA ILE A 13 -17.73 3.23 -13.48
C ILE A 13 -18.35 1.84 -13.53
N THR A 14 -18.53 1.31 -14.76
CA THR A 14 -18.93 -0.08 -15.00
C THR A 14 -17.82 -0.79 -15.76
N LEU A 15 -17.37 -1.94 -15.23
CA LEU A 15 -16.36 -2.81 -15.84
C LEU A 15 -16.92 -4.22 -15.99
N GLY A 16 -16.87 -4.80 -17.20
CA GLY A 16 -17.40 -6.15 -17.45
C GLY A 16 -18.87 -6.33 -17.03
N GLY A 17 -19.69 -5.30 -17.15
CA GLY A 17 -21.09 -5.30 -16.71
C GLY A 17 -21.31 -5.07 -15.22
N VAL A 18 -20.24 -4.98 -14.41
CA VAL A 18 -20.31 -4.77 -12.96
C VAL A 18 -20.09 -3.28 -12.63
N LYS A 19 -21.04 -2.69 -11.89
CA LYS A 19 -20.90 -1.34 -11.32
C LYS A 19 -19.88 -1.38 -10.18
N ILE A 20 -18.83 -0.58 -10.29
CA ILE A 20 -17.78 -0.50 -9.28
C ILE A 20 -18.22 0.44 -8.16
N ASP A 21 -18.02 -0.01 -6.93
CA ASP A 21 -18.36 0.74 -5.72
C ASP A 21 -17.33 0.46 -4.63
N ILE A 22 -16.44 1.41 -4.42
CA ILE A 22 -15.34 1.30 -3.43
C ILE A 22 -15.88 1.25 -2.00
N SER A 23 -17.04 1.85 -1.74
CA SER A 23 -17.66 1.82 -0.40
C SER A 23 -18.05 0.39 0.05
N LYS A 24 -18.10 -0.56 -0.86
CA LYS A 24 -18.35 -1.97 -0.54
C LYS A 24 -17.12 -2.74 -0.03
N ILE A 25 -15.95 -2.15 -0.06
CA ILE A 25 -14.74 -2.75 0.49
C ILE A 25 -14.83 -2.72 2.02
N LYS A 26 -14.96 -3.91 2.62
CA LYS A 26 -15.03 -4.12 4.06
C LYS A 26 -13.75 -4.69 4.67
N THR A 27 -12.82 -5.08 3.82
CA THR A 27 -11.50 -5.56 4.23
C THR A 27 -10.76 -4.45 4.96
N PRO A 28 -10.05 -4.72 6.06
CA PRO A 28 -9.17 -3.76 6.68
C PRO A 28 -8.16 -3.21 5.69
N CYS A 29 -8.04 -1.90 5.62
CA CYS A 29 -7.16 -1.20 4.69
C CYS A 29 -6.09 -0.41 5.45
N TYR A 30 -4.87 -0.43 4.92
CA TYR A 30 -3.78 0.41 5.39
C TYR A 30 -3.28 1.28 4.26
N PHE A 31 -3.42 2.59 4.41
CA PHE A 31 -2.96 3.58 3.44
C PHE A 31 -1.71 4.26 3.96
N ILE A 32 -0.72 4.40 3.11
CA ILE A 32 0.50 5.17 3.35
C ILE A 32 0.66 6.23 2.26
N SER A 33 0.96 7.44 2.65
CA SER A 33 1.39 8.50 1.77
C SER A 33 2.52 9.29 2.44
N THR A 34 3.21 10.15 1.72
CA THR A 34 4.31 10.93 2.27
C THR A 34 4.06 12.43 2.17
N ILE A 35 4.49 13.18 3.20
CA ILE A 35 4.12 14.58 3.37
C ILE A 35 4.68 15.49 2.27
N GLU A 36 5.85 15.13 1.71
CA GLU A 36 6.54 15.88 0.65
C GLU A 36 6.29 15.30 -0.75
N ASP A 37 5.31 14.40 -0.89
CA ASP A 37 4.98 13.80 -2.19
C ASP A 37 4.29 14.82 -3.10
N HIS A 38 4.99 15.26 -4.14
CA HIS A 38 4.47 16.19 -5.14
C HIS A 38 3.87 15.50 -6.38
N ILE A 39 4.04 14.16 -6.50
CA ILE A 39 3.49 13.35 -7.59
C ILE A 39 2.10 12.86 -7.22
N ALA A 40 1.96 12.30 -6.01
CA ALA A 40 0.69 11.85 -5.44
C ALA A 40 0.44 12.58 -4.11
N PRO A 41 -0.06 13.83 -4.13
CA PRO A 41 -0.24 14.64 -2.92
C PRO A 41 -1.02 13.90 -1.85
N TRP A 42 -0.47 13.85 -0.64
CA TRP A 42 -1.01 13.04 0.45
C TRP A 42 -2.46 13.39 0.82
N LYS A 43 -2.86 14.66 0.68
CA LYS A 43 -4.25 15.07 0.92
C LYS A 43 -5.24 14.38 -0.05
N SER A 44 -4.84 14.18 -1.30
CA SER A 44 -5.64 13.43 -2.28
C SER A 44 -5.71 11.95 -1.94
N THR A 45 -4.60 11.34 -1.53
CA THR A 45 -4.54 9.94 -1.09
C THR A 45 -5.41 9.74 0.16
N TYR A 46 -5.37 10.68 1.10
CA TYR A 46 -6.21 10.69 2.30
C TYR A 46 -7.70 10.64 1.97
N MET A 47 -8.15 11.48 1.04
CA MET A 47 -9.56 11.47 0.60
C MET A 47 -9.94 10.11 -0.01
N GLY A 48 -9.02 9.45 -0.71
CA GLY A 48 -9.22 8.08 -1.22
C GLY A 48 -9.33 7.04 -0.10
N ALA A 49 -8.57 7.20 0.98
CA ALA A 49 -8.60 6.31 2.12
C ALA A 49 -9.93 6.32 2.90
N ARG A 50 -10.75 7.35 2.73
CA ARG A 50 -12.08 7.48 3.34
C ARG A 50 -13.21 6.80 2.55
N LEU A 51 -12.92 6.25 1.37
CA LEU A 51 -13.95 5.64 0.51
C LEU A 51 -14.35 4.22 0.95
N PRO A 52 -13.44 3.32 1.39
CA PRO A 52 -13.82 2.01 1.91
C PRO A 52 -14.70 2.13 3.16
N SER A 53 -15.63 1.18 3.35
CA SER A 53 -16.45 1.12 4.57
C SER A 53 -15.86 0.19 5.63
N GLY A 54 -14.77 -0.51 5.33
CA GLY A 54 -14.04 -1.32 6.29
C GLY A 54 -13.11 -0.48 7.17
N PRO A 55 -12.58 -1.08 8.26
CA PRO A 55 -11.61 -0.40 9.11
C PRO A 55 -10.42 0.11 8.30
N THR A 56 -10.15 1.40 8.38
CA THR A 56 -9.09 2.02 7.59
C THR A 56 -8.08 2.71 8.50
N LYS A 57 -6.80 2.37 8.32
CA LYS A 57 -5.67 3.06 8.93
C LYS A 57 -5.00 3.93 7.86
N PHE A 58 -4.79 5.20 8.18
CA PHE A 58 -3.99 6.10 7.37
C PHE A 58 -2.72 6.48 8.12
N VAL A 59 -1.59 6.42 7.44
CA VAL A 59 -0.28 6.81 7.98
C VAL A 59 0.37 7.81 7.03
N LEU A 60 0.88 8.90 7.57
CA LEU A 60 1.59 9.91 6.81
C LEU A 60 3.09 9.76 7.08
N GLY A 61 3.86 9.30 6.10
CA GLY A 61 5.31 9.20 6.20
C GLY A 61 5.99 10.55 5.96
N GLY A 62 7.16 10.74 6.56
CA GLY A 62 8.04 11.84 6.25
C GLY A 62 8.71 11.69 4.89
N SER A 63 9.33 12.80 4.38
CA SER A 63 10.03 12.83 3.10
C SER A 63 9.12 12.67 1.88
N GLY A 64 9.74 12.40 0.70
CA GLY A 64 9.06 12.40 -0.59
C GLY A 64 8.66 11.02 -1.10
N HIS A 65 8.16 11.00 -2.33
CA HIS A 65 7.50 9.89 -3.02
C HIS A 65 8.19 8.52 -2.90
N ILE A 66 9.52 8.49 -3.02
CA ILE A 66 10.29 7.24 -2.95
C ILE A 66 10.92 7.07 -1.56
N ALA A 67 11.67 8.06 -1.09
CA ALA A 67 12.46 7.96 0.13
C ALA A 67 11.61 7.73 1.38
N GLY A 68 10.44 8.36 1.47
CA GLY A 68 9.51 8.18 2.59
C GLY A 68 8.85 6.80 2.60
N ILE A 69 8.61 6.21 1.44
CA ILE A 69 7.97 4.88 1.32
C ILE A 69 9.01 3.76 1.53
N VAL A 70 10.15 3.83 0.87
CA VAL A 70 11.20 2.79 0.96
C VAL A 70 11.89 2.76 2.32
N ASN A 71 11.85 3.81 3.08
CA ASN A 71 12.43 4.05 4.40
C ASN A 71 12.62 2.78 5.28
N PRO A 72 13.74 2.03 5.16
CA PRO A 72 13.90 0.79 5.88
C PRO A 72 14.09 1.06 7.40
N PRO A 73 13.55 0.20 8.29
CA PRO A 73 13.63 0.40 9.75
C PRO A 73 15.05 0.61 10.27
N ALA A 74 16.02 -0.11 9.72
CA ALA A 74 17.43 0.00 10.13
C ALA A 74 18.04 1.40 9.88
N ALA A 75 17.48 2.17 8.94
CA ALA A 75 17.98 3.53 8.66
C ALA A 75 17.52 4.55 9.71
N ASN A 76 16.44 4.27 10.44
CA ASN A 76 15.84 5.13 11.48
C ASN A 76 15.66 6.60 11.03
N LYS A 77 15.11 6.82 9.82
CA LYS A 77 14.99 8.15 9.20
C LYS A 77 13.53 8.60 9.08
N TYR A 78 13.34 9.88 8.83
CA TYR A 78 12.15 10.61 8.39
C TYR A 78 10.98 10.71 9.38
N GLY A 79 10.65 9.67 10.12
CA GLY A 79 9.47 9.68 10.98
C GLY A 79 8.14 9.48 10.19
N TYR A 80 7.06 9.38 10.94
CA TYR A 80 5.70 9.26 10.40
C TYR A 80 4.67 9.75 11.42
N TRP A 81 3.44 9.99 10.96
CA TRP A 81 2.32 10.43 11.80
C TRP A 81 1.17 9.44 11.71
N THR A 82 0.55 9.16 12.86
CA THR A 82 -0.70 8.40 12.99
C THR A 82 -1.73 9.22 13.74
N ASN A 83 -3.00 8.99 13.46
CA ASN A 83 -4.09 9.52 14.24
C ASN A 83 -4.99 8.36 14.66
N ASP A 84 -4.78 7.88 15.88
CA ASP A 84 -5.47 6.71 16.44
C ASP A 84 -6.72 7.09 17.27
N ALA A 85 -6.99 8.39 17.40
CA ALA A 85 -8.08 8.90 18.24
C ALA A 85 -9.50 8.59 17.72
N THR A 86 -9.62 7.96 16.56
CA THR A 86 -10.89 7.86 15.82
C THR A 86 -11.40 6.44 15.64
N ASP A 87 -10.94 5.45 16.40
CA ASP A 87 -11.42 4.05 16.36
C ASP A 87 -11.70 3.49 14.94
N GLY A 88 -10.79 3.77 14.00
CA GLY A 88 -10.90 3.33 12.61
C GLY A 88 -11.73 4.26 11.71
N ASN A 89 -12.31 5.35 12.24
CA ASN A 89 -12.93 6.40 11.45
C ASN A 89 -11.91 7.53 11.23
N LEU A 90 -11.54 7.77 9.99
CA LEU A 90 -10.65 8.87 9.65
C LEU A 90 -11.35 10.22 9.83
N PRO A 91 -10.70 11.26 10.38
CA PRO A 91 -11.21 12.64 10.41
C PRO A 91 -11.74 13.10 9.05
N GLU A 92 -12.65 14.07 9.06
CA GLU A 92 -13.32 14.49 7.84
C GLU A 92 -12.35 15.11 6.82
N SER A 93 -11.40 15.90 7.32
CA SER A 93 -10.40 16.54 6.47
C SER A 93 -8.99 16.02 6.75
N PRO A 94 -8.08 16.10 5.75
CA PRO A 94 -6.67 15.78 5.95
C PRO A 94 -6.00 16.75 6.95
N ASP A 95 -6.47 17.99 7.06
CA ASP A 95 -5.91 18.96 8.00
C ASP A 95 -6.31 18.60 9.45
N ASP A 96 -7.54 18.14 9.67
CA ASP A 96 -7.98 17.62 10.98
C ASP A 96 -7.22 16.34 11.36
N PHE A 97 -6.96 15.47 10.36
CA PHE A 97 -6.10 14.30 10.59
C PHE A 97 -4.73 14.71 11.11
N LEU A 98 -4.08 15.66 10.44
CA LEU A 98 -2.72 16.10 10.81
C LEU A 98 -2.73 16.85 12.16
N ALA A 99 -3.73 17.68 12.41
CA ALA A 99 -3.85 18.42 13.66
C ALA A 99 -3.98 17.51 14.88
N GLY A 100 -4.66 16.38 14.75
CA GLY A 100 -4.80 15.37 15.81
C GLY A 100 -3.77 14.23 15.76
N ALA A 101 -2.80 14.30 14.86
CA ALA A 101 -1.84 13.20 14.66
C ALA A 101 -0.69 13.23 15.67
N THR A 102 -0.24 12.04 16.06
CA THR A 102 0.98 11.84 16.84
C THR A 102 2.13 11.55 15.89
N GLN A 103 3.24 12.27 16.08
CA GLN A 103 4.47 12.03 15.34
C GLN A 103 5.30 10.92 16.00
N HIS A 104 5.83 10.03 15.18
CA HIS A 104 6.71 8.93 15.57
C HIS A 104 8.05 9.03 14.86
N ALA A 105 9.12 8.67 15.53
CA ALA A 105 10.46 8.60 14.92
C ALA A 105 10.63 7.31 14.10
N GLY A 106 11.48 7.36 13.10
CA GLY A 106 11.89 6.19 12.32
C GLY A 106 10.92 5.78 11.22
N SER A 107 10.92 4.50 10.89
CA SER A 107 10.18 3.96 9.75
C SER A 107 8.75 3.57 10.10
N TRP A 108 7.80 3.93 9.22
CA TRP A 108 6.42 3.47 9.29
C TRP A 108 6.25 1.95 9.13
N TRP A 109 7.26 1.22 8.58
CA TRP A 109 7.20 -0.22 8.38
C TRP A 109 6.99 -1.00 9.68
N THR A 110 7.56 -0.53 10.79
CA THR A 110 7.37 -1.15 12.11
C THR A 110 5.91 -1.07 12.54
N HIS A 111 5.27 0.09 12.36
CA HIS A 111 3.86 0.29 12.63
C HIS A 111 2.98 -0.57 11.71
N TRP A 112 3.29 -0.62 10.41
CA TRP A 112 2.58 -1.48 9.46
C TRP A 112 2.71 -2.96 9.84
N HIS A 113 3.90 -3.41 10.24
CA HIS A 113 4.12 -4.79 10.66
C HIS A 113 3.26 -5.14 11.89
N GLN A 114 3.20 -4.26 12.90
CA GLN A 114 2.34 -4.42 14.05
C GLN A 114 0.86 -4.53 13.66
N TRP A 115 0.42 -3.63 12.76
CA TRP A 115 -0.95 -3.63 12.26
C TRP A 115 -1.29 -4.94 11.53
N VAL A 116 -0.47 -5.38 10.56
CA VAL A 116 -0.77 -6.59 9.78
C VAL A 116 -0.75 -7.85 10.64
N THR A 117 0.13 -7.91 11.64
CA THR A 117 0.18 -9.06 12.56
C THR A 117 -0.96 -9.08 13.56
N SER A 118 -1.60 -7.94 13.83
CA SER A 118 -2.80 -7.87 14.68
C SER A 118 -4.08 -8.35 13.98
N LEU A 119 -4.08 -8.45 12.66
CA LEU A 119 -5.23 -8.94 11.91
C LEU A 119 -5.44 -10.45 12.13
N PRO A 120 -6.68 -10.97 12.00
CA PRO A 120 -6.93 -12.40 12.07
C PRO A 120 -6.04 -13.20 11.11
N GLY A 121 -5.23 -14.11 11.65
CA GLY A 121 -4.26 -14.89 10.88
C GLY A 121 -2.96 -14.16 10.53
N GLY A 122 -2.80 -12.88 10.90
CA GLY A 122 -1.62 -12.06 10.56
C GLY A 122 -0.30 -12.58 11.14
N SER A 123 -0.34 -13.30 12.27
CA SER A 123 0.82 -13.94 12.90
C SER A 123 0.92 -15.43 12.62
N ALA A 124 0.09 -15.99 11.73
CA ALA A 124 0.14 -17.41 11.40
C ALA A 124 1.49 -17.79 10.77
N LYS A 125 2.11 -18.86 11.27
CA LYS A 125 3.30 -19.43 10.64
C LYS A 125 2.92 -20.05 9.30
N VAL A 126 3.46 -19.51 8.23
CA VAL A 126 3.32 -20.09 6.89
C VAL A 126 4.48 -21.06 6.68
N PRO A 127 4.22 -22.34 6.35
CA PRO A 127 5.30 -23.27 6.02
C PRO A 127 6.09 -22.74 4.80
N ALA A 128 7.39 -22.98 4.81
CA ALA A 128 8.24 -22.62 3.67
C ALA A 128 7.70 -23.32 2.41
N ARG A 129 7.52 -22.56 1.34
CA ARG A 129 7.09 -23.10 0.05
C ARG A 129 8.31 -23.69 -0.66
N ASP A 130 8.22 -24.98 -0.94
CA ASP A 130 9.22 -25.69 -1.74
C ASP A 130 8.68 -25.77 -3.17
N PRO A 131 9.30 -25.10 -4.16
CA PRO A 131 8.83 -25.13 -5.54
C PRO A 131 8.82 -26.53 -6.14
N ASN A 132 9.64 -27.45 -5.63
CA ASN A 132 9.68 -28.83 -6.10
C ASN A 132 8.53 -29.72 -5.60
N LYS A 133 7.74 -29.23 -4.62
CA LYS A 133 6.56 -29.91 -4.06
C LYS A 133 5.26 -29.49 -4.73
N GLY A 134 5.30 -28.51 -5.65
CA GLY A 134 4.15 -28.07 -6.42
C GLY A 134 3.82 -28.96 -7.62
N PRO A 135 2.69 -28.71 -8.30
CA PRO A 135 2.35 -29.42 -9.53
C PRO A 135 3.29 -29.13 -10.70
N LEU A 136 4.00 -27.99 -10.65
CA LEU A 136 5.01 -27.60 -11.61
C LEU A 136 6.38 -27.71 -10.93
N LYS A 137 7.27 -28.47 -11.56
CA LYS A 137 8.65 -28.62 -11.07
C LYS A 137 9.49 -27.40 -11.44
N ALA A 138 10.45 -27.06 -10.58
CA ALA A 138 11.45 -26.07 -10.92
C ALA A 138 12.26 -26.54 -12.14
N LEU A 139 12.52 -25.64 -13.08
CA LEU A 139 13.28 -25.92 -14.30
C LEU A 139 14.77 -25.65 -14.10
N GLU A 140 15.10 -24.58 -13.38
CA GLU A 140 16.46 -24.13 -13.08
C GLU A 140 16.45 -23.22 -11.85
N ASP A 141 17.61 -22.94 -11.29
CA ASP A 141 17.75 -22.03 -10.14
C ASP A 141 17.49 -20.57 -10.56
N ALA A 142 16.93 -19.79 -9.64
CA ALA A 142 16.74 -18.36 -9.85
C ALA A 142 18.12 -17.64 -9.96
N PRO A 143 18.23 -16.61 -10.80
CA PRO A 143 17.19 -15.93 -11.58
C PRO A 143 16.86 -16.61 -12.92
N GLY A 144 17.44 -17.76 -13.23
CA GLY A 144 17.23 -18.51 -14.48
C GLY A 144 18.03 -17.97 -15.68
N SER A 145 17.96 -18.72 -16.78
CA SER A 145 18.64 -18.35 -18.04
C SER A 145 17.95 -17.19 -18.78
N TYR A 146 16.66 -16.98 -18.53
CA TYR A 146 15.87 -15.93 -19.17
C TYR A 146 16.52 -14.53 -19.05
N VAL A 147 17.12 -14.19 -17.92
CA VAL A 147 17.74 -12.87 -17.70
C VAL A 147 18.99 -12.62 -18.56
N LYS A 148 19.54 -13.67 -19.16
CA LYS A 148 20.70 -13.59 -20.08
C LYS A 148 20.28 -13.36 -21.52
N PHE A 149 18.97 -13.50 -21.83
CA PHE A 149 18.47 -13.33 -23.19
C PHE A 149 18.49 -11.86 -23.60
N ARG A 150 19.13 -11.56 -24.74
CA ARG A 150 19.18 -10.23 -25.34
C ARG A 150 18.63 -10.27 -26.75
N LEU A 151 17.78 -9.33 -27.11
CA LEU A 151 17.20 -9.22 -28.46
C LEU A 151 18.26 -8.97 -29.53
N ASP A 152 19.35 -8.30 -29.18
CA ASP A 152 20.42 -7.96 -30.13
C ASP A 152 21.27 -9.16 -30.57
N ALA A 153 21.26 -10.25 -29.78
CA ALA A 153 21.99 -11.46 -30.10
C ALA A 153 21.41 -12.26 -31.29
N GLN A 154 20.21 -11.88 -31.77
CA GLN A 154 19.58 -12.54 -32.94
C GLN A 154 19.95 -11.93 -34.30
N LYS A 155 20.79 -10.90 -34.33
CA LYS A 155 21.22 -10.25 -35.62
C LYS A 155 22.53 -10.80 -36.22
N GLU A 156 23.18 -11.74 -35.53
CA GLU A 156 24.49 -12.27 -35.95
C GLU A 156 24.45 -13.75 -36.35
N SER A 157 23.31 -14.26 -36.82
CA SER A 157 23.23 -15.64 -37.37
C SER A 157 22.64 -15.68 -38.78
#